data_997a56256caacca71591de053532a5fe
#
_entry.id   997a56256caacca71591de053532a5fe
#
_cell.length_a   1.000
_cell.length_b   1.000
_cell.length_c   1.000
_cell.angle_alpha   90.00
_cell.angle_beta   90.00
_cell.angle_gamma   90.00
#
_symmetry.space_group_name_H-M   'P 1'
#
loop_
_entity.id
_entity.type
_entity.pdbx_description
1 polymer ?
#
loop_
_entity_poly.entity_id
_entity_poly.type
_entity_poly.pdbx_seq_one_letter_code
_entity_poly.pdbx_strand_id
1 'polypeptide(L)'
;MITKCGKTSSLMQLAKEMDMAVIKLNLSQIEELGDLVGFPFKEFEIENKDGAKKWIQETLLETYVKAGFRPTSQSRMSHASPEWIQGKGEGGFLILDDYTRADQRFMQATMELIDRQEYISWKLPKNWHIVLTTNPDNGDYNVTSLDIAQKTRFISVEVKFDEKVWAKWAETASIDGRCINFLLMNPEVINSNVNPRAITTFFNSISSIDKFEDELPLVQMIGEGSVGSETSSLFTMFINNNLDKIISPEDMMTNPNEAYVVGALNSSVNQGGNFRADISSVIATRMINYCLVYSETKPVPDAMVNRVIKLTTGCDAFSDDLKYFIIKEIVNGNKVKWSKLMMNPAVVKMAVK
;
A
#
# COMPACT_ATOMS: atom_id res chain seq x y z
N MET A 1 -9.42 15.55 3.79
CA MET A 1 -8.32 14.72 3.22
C MET A 1 -8.39 13.35 3.87
N ILE A 2 -8.43 12.30 3.08
CA ILE A 2 -8.61 10.92 3.58
C ILE A 2 -7.26 10.43 4.14
N THR A 3 -7.27 9.84 5.32
CA THR A 3 -6.07 9.29 5.98
C THR A 3 -6.08 7.78 5.97
N LYS A 4 -4.95 7.16 6.36
CA LYS A 4 -4.80 5.70 6.38
C LYS A 4 -5.01 5.04 5.00
N CYS A 5 -4.57 5.72 3.94
CA CYS A 5 -4.66 5.26 2.55
C CYS A 5 -3.57 4.24 2.17
N GLY A 6 -3.00 3.53 3.14
CA GLY A 6 -1.99 2.51 2.86
C GLY A 6 -0.57 3.02 2.59
N LYS A 7 -0.21 4.26 2.98
CA LYS A 7 1.12 4.85 2.75
C LYS A 7 2.28 3.91 3.09
N THR A 8 2.32 3.45 4.32
CA THR A 8 3.38 2.54 4.79
C THR A 8 3.33 1.18 4.10
N SER A 9 2.12 0.63 3.88
CA SER A 9 1.94 -0.66 3.19
C SER A 9 2.41 -0.60 1.73
N SER A 10 2.14 0.51 1.02
CA SER A 10 2.60 0.71 -0.35
C SER A 10 4.12 0.80 -0.43
N LEU A 11 4.78 1.44 0.54
CA LEU A 11 6.24 1.49 0.62
C LEU A 11 6.84 0.10 0.88
N MET A 12 6.23 -0.69 1.76
CA MET A 12 6.64 -2.07 2.02
C MET A 12 6.49 -2.96 0.76
N GLN A 13 5.40 -2.79 0.02
CA GLN A 13 5.18 -3.49 -1.23
C GLN A 13 6.21 -3.08 -2.29
N LEU A 14 6.44 -1.79 -2.47
CA LEU A 14 7.44 -1.26 -3.40
C LEU A 14 8.85 -1.82 -3.11
N ALA A 15 9.24 -1.83 -1.84
CA ALA A 15 10.53 -2.38 -1.43
C ALA A 15 10.65 -3.87 -1.78
N LYS A 16 9.58 -4.64 -1.58
CA LYS A 16 9.54 -6.06 -1.96
C LYS A 16 9.66 -6.25 -3.48
N GLU A 17 8.97 -5.42 -4.28
CA GLU A 17 9.03 -5.46 -5.74
C GLU A 17 10.41 -5.07 -6.28
N MET A 18 11.13 -4.19 -5.57
CA MET A 18 12.49 -3.76 -5.90
C MET A 18 13.58 -4.64 -5.29
N ASP A 19 13.23 -5.68 -4.54
CA ASP A 19 14.16 -6.54 -3.78
C ASP A 19 15.09 -5.72 -2.86
N MET A 20 14.53 -4.70 -2.19
CA MET A 20 15.26 -3.82 -1.28
C MET A 20 14.96 -4.12 0.18
N ALA A 21 15.97 -3.96 1.04
CA ALA A 21 15.80 -4.07 2.48
C ALA A 21 14.88 -2.96 3.01
N VAL A 22 14.14 -3.25 4.09
CA VAL A 22 13.29 -2.24 4.75
C VAL A 22 13.60 -2.19 6.23
N ILE A 23 13.77 -0.96 6.73
CA ILE A 23 13.74 -0.64 8.15
C ILE A 23 12.58 0.32 8.35
N LYS A 24 11.67 -0.04 9.25
CA LYS A 24 10.56 0.82 9.63
C LYS A 24 10.72 1.22 11.09
N LEU A 25 10.81 2.53 11.32
CA LEU A 25 10.83 3.11 12.66
C LEU A 25 9.57 3.95 12.87
N ASN A 26 8.80 3.61 13.89
CA ASN A 26 7.69 4.44 14.31
C ASN A 26 8.19 5.41 15.40
N LEU A 27 8.45 6.64 14.99
CA LEU A 27 9.06 7.64 15.87
C LEU A 27 8.18 8.00 17.08
N SER A 28 6.87 7.83 16.98
CA SER A 28 5.97 8.08 18.11
C SER A 28 6.02 6.99 19.20
N GLN A 29 6.72 5.89 18.96
CA GLN A 29 6.89 4.77 19.89
C GLN A 29 8.31 4.65 20.44
N ILE A 30 9.25 5.48 19.95
CA ILE A 30 10.63 5.49 20.46
C ILE A 30 10.65 6.34 21.75
N GLU A 31 11.10 5.77 22.84
CA GLU A 31 11.13 6.42 24.15
C GLU A 31 12.44 7.19 24.35
N GLU A 32 13.57 6.59 23.99
CA GLU A 32 14.88 7.16 24.18
C GLU A 32 15.51 7.64 22.85
N LEU A 33 16.08 8.81 22.86
CA LEU A 33 16.76 9.35 21.68
C LEU A 33 17.92 8.48 21.21
N GLY A 34 18.61 7.85 22.15
CA GLY A 34 19.70 6.92 21.89
C GLY A 34 19.30 5.71 21.07
N ASP A 35 18.05 5.24 21.18
CA ASP A 35 17.53 4.13 20.37
C ASP A 35 17.41 4.53 18.88
N LEU A 36 17.16 5.81 18.62
CA LEU A 36 17.06 6.34 17.27
C LEU A 36 18.42 6.67 16.65
N VAL A 37 19.27 7.40 17.38
CA VAL A 37 20.51 7.99 16.84
C VAL A 37 21.78 7.37 17.41
N GLY A 38 21.65 6.42 18.29
CA GLY A 38 22.76 5.76 18.98
C GLY A 38 23.14 6.47 20.29
N PHE A 39 23.73 5.74 21.20
CA PHE A 39 24.18 6.26 22.48
C PHE A 39 25.59 6.87 22.36
N PRO A 40 25.83 8.02 23.02
CA PRO A 40 27.13 8.63 23.05
C PRO A 40 28.12 7.80 23.90
N PHE A 41 29.35 7.70 23.43
CA PHE A 41 30.45 7.11 24.19
C PHE A 41 31.73 7.92 23.96
N LYS A 42 32.67 7.84 24.92
CA LYS A 42 33.94 8.55 24.86
C LYS A 42 35.00 7.68 24.20
N GLU A 43 35.74 8.27 23.28
CA GLU A 43 36.92 7.67 22.65
C GLU A 43 38.20 8.46 23.01
N PHE A 44 39.28 7.72 23.10
CA PHE A 44 40.61 8.25 23.28
C PHE A 44 41.49 7.92 22.09
N GLU A 45 42.29 8.87 21.65
CA GLU A 45 43.31 8.61 20.66
C GLU A 45 44.50 7.94 21.35
N ILE A 46 44.93 6.81 20.80
CA ILE A 46 46.14 6.08 21.23
C ILE A 46 47.11 5.95 20.06
N GLU A 47 48.41 5.89 20.39
CA GLU A 47 49.48 5.79 19.44
C GLU A 47 50.32 4.54 19.75
N ASN A 48 50.70 3.79 18.70
CA ASN A 48 51.62 2.66 18.83
C ASN A 48 53.09 3.14 18.79
N LYS A 49 54.05 2.21 18.91
CA LYS A 49 55.50 2.52 18.87
C LYS A 49 55.97 3.06 17.52
N ASP A 50 55.22 2.79 16.45
CA ASP A 50 55.55 3.21 15.08
C ASP A 50 54.91 4.54 14.71
N GLY A 51 54.22 5.20 15.67
CA GLY A 51 53.57 6.49 15.48
C GLY A 51 52.16 6.38 14.84
N ALA A 52 51.64 5.17 14.61
CA ALA A 52 50.30 5.01 14.07
C ALA A 52 49.24 5.26 15.17
N LYS A 53 48.28 6.13 14.84
CA LYS A 53 47.23 6.57 15.73
C LYS A 53 45.90 5.89 15.42
N LYS A 54 45.13 5.60 16.45
CA LYS A 54 43.74 5.12 16.34
C LYS A 54 42.90 5.57 17.51
N TRP A 55 41.59 5.61 17.28
CA TRP A 55 40.60 5.89 18.29
C TRP A 55 40.07 4.59 18.88
N ILE A 56 39.93 4.54 20.21
CA ILE A 56 39.40 3.42 20.96
C ILE A 56 38.42 3.90 22.02
N GLN A 57 37.43 3.05 22.35
CA GLN A 57 36.51 3.32 23.47
C GLN A 57 37.27 3.37 24.82
N GLU A 58 36.78 4.19 25.73
CA GLU A 58 37.31 4.33 27.08
C GLU A 58 37.46 2.98 27.79
N THR A 59 36.49 2.09 27.63
CA THR A 59 36.49 0.75 28.23
C THR A 59 37.67 -0.14 27.78
N LEU A 60 38.24 0.15 26.63
CA LEU A 60 39.37 -0.61 26.07
C LEU A 60 40.73 0.03 26.37
N LEU A 61 40.77 1.22 26.99
CA LEU A 61 41.98 1.99 27.18
C LEU A 61 43.06 1.21 27.96
N GLU A 62 42.69 0.61 29.09
CA GLU A 62 43.62 -0.17 29.89
C GLU A 62 44.22 -1.37 29.15
N THR A 63 43.40 -2.05 28.34
CA THR A 63 43.84 -3.20 27.54
C THR A 63 44.90 -2.78 26.52
N TYR A 64 44.67 -1.68 25.83
CA TYR A 64 45.65 -1.17 24.85
C TYR A 64 46.88 -0.60 25.49
N VAL A 65 46.82 0.06 26.66
CA VAL A 65 47.99 0.52 27.41
C VAL A 65 48.85 -0.69 27.84
N LYS A 66 48.22 -1.77 28.34
CA LYS A 66 48.96 -3.03 28.64
C LYS A 66 49.59 -3.67 27.40
N ALA A 67 49.00 -3.46 26.22
CA ALA A 67 49.58 -3.93 24.94
C ALA A 67 50.67 -3.01 24.37
N GLY A 68 51.07 -1.95 25.08
CA GLY A 68 52.18 -1.08 24.72
C GLY A 68 51.80 0.17 23.90
N PHE A 69 50.52 0.47 23.75
CA PHE A 69 50.07 1.74 23.18
C PHE A 69 50.13 2.87 24.23
N ARG A 70 50.31 4.10 23.76
CA ARG A 70 50.34 5.28 24.62
C ARG A 70 49.12 6.16 24.32
N PRO A 71 48.32 6.58 25.35
CA PRO A 71 47.29 7.57 25.15
C PRO A 71 47.88 8.91 24.75
N THR A 72 47.26 9.58 23.78
CA THR A 72 47.55 10.98 23.48
C THR A 72 46.69 11.86 24.40
N SER A 73 46.83 13.18 24.27
CA SER A 73 45.99 14.13 25.03
C SER A 73 44.59 14.32 24.42
N GLN A 74 44.30 13.61 23.31
CA GLN A 74 43.04 13.83 22.58
C GLN A 74 41.94 12.84 22.97
N SER A 75 40.75 13.35 23.17
CA SER A 75 39.54 12.58 23.36
C SER A 75 38.37 13.20 22.59
N ARG A 76 37.40 12.36 22.20
CA ARG A 76 36.19 12.81 21.51
C ARG A 76 34.97 12.06 21.99
N MET A 77 33.78 12.65 21.77
CA MET A 77 32.52 11.93 21.89
C MET A 77 32.16 11.34 20.53
N SER A 78 31.82 10.09 20.53
CA SER A 78 31.26 9.35 19.37
C SER A 78 29.91 8.77 19.72
N HIS A 79 29.12 8.41 18.73
CA HIS A 79 27.84 7.72 18.90
C HIS A 79 27.92 6.32 18.28
N ALA A 80 27.52 5.34 19.03
CA ALA A 80 27.40 3.98 18.54
C ALA A 80 26.27 3.96 17.48
N SER A 81 26.48 3.26 16.37
CA SER A 81 25.37 3.06 15.43
C SER A 81 24.23 2.30 16.11
N PRO A 82 22.98 2.75 15.96
CA PRO A 82 21.84 2.05 16.58
C PRO A 82 21.68 0.63 16.02
N GLU A 83 21.07 -0.25 16.80
CA GLU A 83 20.88 -1.66 16.44
C GLU A 83 20.11 -1.84 15.13
N TRP A 84 19.12 -0.99 14.86
CA TRP A 84 18.29 -1.09 13.68
C TRP A 84 19.07 -0.98 12.35
N ILE A 85 20.27 -0.38 12.33
CA ILE A 85 21.11 -0.25 11.14
C ILE A 85 22.34 -1.17 11.16
N GLN A 86 22.72 -1.74 12.31
CA GLN A 86 23.89 -2.59 12.42
C GLN A 86 23.78 -3.82 11.52
N GLY A 87 24.87 -4.15 10.80
CA GLY A 87 24.93 -5.32 9.94
C GLY A 87 24.07 -5.26 8.67
N LYS A 88 23.47 -4.11 8.37
CA LYS A 88 22.71 -3.94 7.13
C LYS A 88 23.63 -3.69 5.95
N GLY A 89 23.31 -4.34 4.82
CA GLY A 89 24.02 -4.17 3.54
C GLY A 89 23.64 -2.88 2.82
N GLU A 90 24.16 -2.70 1.61
CA GLU A 90 23.81 -1.60 0.72
C GLU A 90 22.41 -1.79 0.13
N GLY A 91 21.68 -0.69 -0.07
CA GLY A 91 20.37 -0.64 -0.70
C GLY A 91 19.19 -0.97 0.22
N GLY A 92 18.37 0.01 0.52
CA GLY A 92 17.18 -0.18 1.36
C GLY A 92 16.35 1.08 1.54
N PHE A 93 15.20 0.91 2.18
CA PHE A 93 14.33 2.00 2.62
C PHE A 93 14.37 2.11 4.14
N LEU A 94 14.69 3.31 4.63
CA LEU A 94 14.46 3.71 6.02
C LEU A 94 13.13 4.49 6.07
N ILE A 95 12.09 3.86 6.59
CA ILE A 95 10.76 4.46 6.71
C ILE A 95 10.63 5.03 8.12
N LEU A 96 10.58 6.35 8.23
CA LEU A 96 10.25 7.06 9.46
C LEU A 96 8.72 7.26 9.48
N ASP A 97 8.03 6.34 10.13
CA ASP A 97 6.56 6.27 10.11
C ASP A 97 5.96 7.22 11.15
N ASP A 98 4.82 7.85 10.79
CA ASP A 98 4.11 8.84 11.61
C ASP A 98 5.02 9.99 12.10
N TYR A 99 5.92 10.46 11.23
CA TYR A 99 6.98 11.44 11.55
C TYR A 99 6.47 12.68 12.28
N THR A 100 5.36 13.26 11.84
CA THR A 100 4.77 14.47 12.45
C THR A 100 4.06 14.23 13.79
N ARG A 101 3.96 12.97 14.24
CA ARG A 101 3.43 12.62 15.57
C ARG A 101 4.53 12.43 16.62
N ALA A 102 5.78 12.45 16.19
CA ALA A 102 6.91 12.35 17.09
C ALA A 102 7.11 13.64 17.90
N ASP A 103 7.76 13.52 19.05
CA ASP A 103 8.26 14.67 19.81
C ASP A 103 9.24 15.48 18.95
N GLN A 104 9.22 16.80 19.11
CA GLN A 104 10.06 17.71 18.35
C GLN A 104 11.55 17.39 18.47
N ARG A 105 12.00 16.85 19.61
CA ARG A 105 13.40 16.43 19.82
C ARG A 105 13.82 15.33 18.85
N PHE A 106 12.94 14.33 18.61
CA PHE A 106 13.21 13.28 17.64
C PHE A 106 13.24 13.81 16.22
N MET A 107 12.31 14.72 15.88
CA MET A 107 12.30 15.36 14.57
C MET A 107 13.57 16.15 14.32
N GLN A 108 14.05 16.92 15.31
CA GLN A 108 15.30 17.68 15.22
C GLN A 108 16.53 16.78 15.09
N ALA A 109 16.59 15.69 15.86
CA ALA A 109 17.71 14.76 15.81
C ALA A 109 17.82 14.02 14.47
N THR A 110 16.71 13.79 13.78
CA THR A 110 16.72 13.14 12.46
C THR A 110 17.09 14.07 11.30
N MET A 111 17.16 15.40 11.52
CA MET A 111 17.42 16.35 10.43
C MET A 111 18.76 16.13 9.75
N GLU A 112 19.84 15.88 10.51
CA GLU A 112 21.15 15.58 9.95
C GLU A 112 21.17 14.26 9.19
N LEU A 113 20.49 13.25 9.73
CA LEU A 113 20.32 11.95 9.07
C LEU A 113 19.55 12.09 7.74
N ILE A 114 18.52 12.93 7.70
CA ILE A 114 17.73 13.19 6.49
C ILE A 114 18.58 13.92 5.44
N ASP A 115 19.35 14.94 5.85
CA ASP A 115 20.14 15.77 4.93
C ASP A 115 21.36 15.05 4.36
N ARG A 116 22.08 14.32 5.20
CA ARG A 116 23.42 13.82 4.89
C ARG A 116 23.52 12.30 4.90
N GLN A 117 22.44 11.62 5.32
CA GLN A 117 22.43 10.17 5.56
C GLN A 117 23.51 9.73 6.57
N GLU A 118 23.87 10.65 7.49
CA GLU A 118 24.84 10.40 8.55
C GLU A 118 24.38 11.06 9.85
N TYR A 119 24.88 10.56 10.98
CA TYR A 119 24.68 11.17 12.27
C TYR A 119 25.96 11.11 13.10
N ILE A 120 26.55 12.26 13.35
CA ILE A 120 27.81 12.49 14.10
C ILE A 120 28.95 11.55 13.70
N SER A 121 28.90 10.27 14.09
CA SER A 121 30.00 9.30 13.93
C SER A 121 29.65 8.05 13.12
N TRP A 122 28.43 7.92 12.65
CA TRP A 122 28.01 6.80 11.81
C TRP A 122 27.19 7.28 10.60
N LYS A 123 27.11 6.43 9.58
CA LYS A 123 26.43 6.73 8.32
C LYS A 123 25.50 5.59 7.92
N LEU A 124 24.43 5.91 7.23
CA LEU A 124 23.66 4.92 6.51
C LEU A 124 24.52 4.25 5.44
N PRO A 125 24.36 2.94 5.20
CA PRO A 125 25.02 2.29 4.07
C PRO A 125 24.57 2.93 2.74
N LYS A 126 25.39 2.76 1.69
CA LYS A 126 25.09 3.34 0.37
C LYS A 126 23.73 2.86 -0.18
N ASN A 127 23.10 3.69 -1.00
CA ASN A 127 21.84 3.39 -1.69
C ASN A 127 20.66 3.16 -0.74
N TRP A 128 20.69 3.71 0.46
CA TRP A 128 19.52 3.78 1.33
C TRP A 128 18.70 5.04 1.02
N HIS A 129 17.38 4.89 1.01
CA HIS A 129 16.43 5.99 0.80
C HIS A 129 15.62 6.22 2.06
N ILE A 130 15.64 7.45 2.56
CA ILE A 130 14.84 7.84 3.73
C ILE A 130 13.47 8.31 3.24
N VAL A 131 12.41 7.69 3.75
CA VAL A 131 11.02 8.03 3.43
C VAL A 131 10.28 8.35 4.71
N LEU A 132 9.65 9.53 4.74
CA LEU A 132 8.83 9.97 5.86
C LEU A 132 7.35 9.73 5.53
N THR A 133 6.61 9.16 6.46
CA THR A 133 5.14 9.17 6.36
C THR A 133 4.57 10.17 7.36
N THR A 134 3.63 10.96 6.89
CA THR A 134 2.98 11.99 7.71
C THR A 134 1.47 11.93 7.55
N ASN A 135 0.73 12.40 8.53
CA ASN A 135 -0.68 12.68 8.39
C ASN A 135 -0.89 14.19 8.11
N PRO A 136 -1.97 14.57 7.42
CA PRO A 136 -2.24 15.97 7.16
C PRO A 136 -2.49 16.74 8.46
N ASP A 137 -2.04 17.99 8.47
CA ASP A 137 -2.31 18.95 9.54
C ASP A 137 -3.63 19.68 9.22
N ASN A 138 -4.76 19.03 9.53
CA ASN A 138 -6.10 19.53 9.26
C ASN A 138 -6.95 19.63 10.55
N GLY A 139 -6.32 19.50 11.71
CA GLY A 139 -7.00 19.53 13.01
C GLY A 139 -7.57 18.20 13.50
N ASP A 140 -7.70 17.19 12.63
CA ASP A 140 -8.20 15.85 13.01
C ASP A 140 -7.13 15.00 13.72
N TYR A 141 -5.88 15.41 13.63
CA TYR A 141 -4.72 14.69 14.18
C TYR A 141 -3.89 15.62 15.03
N ASN A 142 -3.43 15.11 16.16
CA ASN A 142 -2.41 15.79 16.94
C ASN A 142 -1.06 15.59 16.23
N VAL A 143 -0.71 16.52 15.35
CA VAL A 143 0.53 16.52 14.58
C VAL A 143 1.31 17.79 14.82
N THR A 144 2.62 17.67 14.88
CA THR A 144 3.54 18.82 14.92
C THR A 144 3.69 19.34 13.48
N SER A 145 3.37 20.62 13.24
CA SER A 145 3.55 21.20 11.92
C SER A 145 5.04 21.31 11.57
N LEU A 146 5.37 20.92 10.33
CA LEU A 146 6.72 21.06 9.81
C LEU A 146 6.99 22.53 9.44
N ASP A 147 8.12 23.05 9.85
CA ASP A 147 8.58 24.37 9.43
C ASP A 147 9.06 24.37 7.96
N ILE A 148 9.37 25.55 7.42
CA ILE A 148 9.83 25.70 6.04
C ILE A 148 11.17 25.00 5.82
N ALA A 149 12.09 25.09 6.79
CA ALA A 149 13.40 24.47 6.68
C ALA A 149 13.30 22.93 6.62
N GLN A 150 12.37 22.37 7.39
CA GLN A 150 12.08 20.94 7.32
C GLN A 150 11.45 20.54 5.98
N LYS A 151 10.43 21.28 5.52
CA LYS A 151 9.69 20.96 4.27
C LYS A 151 10.57 21.01 3.02
N THR A 152 11.58 21.86 2.99
CA THR A 152 12.48 22.01 1.82
C THR A 152 13.49 20.89 1.66
N ARG A 153 13.63 20.00 2.65
CA ARG A 153 14.59 18.89 2.62
C ARG A 153 14.08 17.65 1.93
N PHE A 154 12.81 17.58 1.60
CA PHE A 154 12.22 16.40 0.95
C PHE A 154 11.19 16.75 -0.11
N ILE A 155 10.97 15.82 -1.01
CA ILE A 155 9.89 15.88 -1.99
C ILE A 155 8.63 15.34 -1.33
N SER A 156 7.59 16.16 -1.26
CA SER A 156 6.30 15.75 -0.70
C SER A 156 5.38 15.20 -1.78
N VAL A 157 4.83 14.03 -1.55
CA VAL A 157 3.85 13.38 -2.43
C VAL A 157 2.57 13.14 -1.62
N GLU A 158 1.45 13.62 -2.14
CA GLU A 158 0.14 13.34 -1.54
C GLU A 158 -0.39 12.00 -2.05
N VAL A 159 -0.66 11.08 -1.13
CA VAL A 159 -1.30 9.80 -1.45
C VAL A 159 -2.80 9.95 -1.26
N LYS A 160 -3.56 9.79 -2.34
CA LYS A 160 -5.03 9.80 -2.35
C LYS A 160 -5.55 8.37 -2.41
N PHE A 161 -6.76 8.19 -1.85
CA PHE A 161 -7.47 6.94 -2.02
C PHE A 161 -8.01 6.84 -3.45
N ASP A 162 -7.86 5.66 -4.03
CA ASP A 162 -8.45 5.29 -5.31
C ASP A 162 -9.14 3.94 -5.12
N GLU A 163 -10.44 3.90 -5.35
CA GLU A 163 -11.30 2.73 -5.11
C GLU A 163 -10.94 1.56 -6.04
N LYS A 164 -10.47 1.84 -7.25
CA LYS A 164 -10.09 0.81 -8.24
C LYS A 164 -8.77 0.16 -7.86
N VAL A 165 -7.80 0.97 -7.42
CA VAL A 165 -6.51 0.48 -6.91
C VAL A 165 -6.73 -0.34 -5.63
N TRP A 166 -7.60 0.14 -4.73
CA TRP A 166 -7.97 -0.60 -3.53
C TRP A 166 -8.65 -1.92 -3.88
N ALA A 167 -9.58 -1.94 -4.84
CA ALA A 167 -10.28 -3.15 -5.27
C ALA A 167 -9.32 -4.19 -5.84
N LYS A 168 -8.32 -3.76 -6.65
CA LYS A 168 -7.26 -4.65 -7.14
C LYS A 168 -6.48 -5.30 -6.00
N TRP A 169 -6.09 -4.52 -5.00
CA TRP A 169 -5.43 -5.04 -3.80
C TRP A 169 -6.36 -5.98 -3.01
N ALA A 170 -7.65 -5.63 -2.86
CA ALA A 170 -8.63 -6.41 -2.13
C ALA A 170 -8.86 -7.81 -2.72
N GLU A 171 -8.83 -7.94 -4.05
CA GLU A 171 -8.87 -9.25 -4.73
C GLU A 171 -7.65 -10.12 -4.34
N THR A 172 -6.44 -9.52 -4.24
CA THR A 172 -5.24 -10.26 -3.81
C THR A 172 -5.24 -10.59 -2.32
N ALA A 173 -5.90 -9.76 -1.52
CA ALA A 173 -6.04 -9.92 -0.06
C ALA A 173 -7.22 -10.83 0.34
N SER A 174 -7.91 -11.43 -0.63
CA SER A 174 -9.08 -12.30 -0.41
C SER A 174 -10.21 -11.63 0.36
N ILE A 175 -10.42 -10.34 0.15
CA ILE A 175 -11.60 -9.62 0.66
C ILE A 175 -12.84 -10.16 -0.07
N ASP A 176 -13.93 -10.35 0.67
CA ASP A 176 -15.19 -10.82 0.11
C ASP A 176 -15.63 -9.98 -1.09
N GLY A 177 -15.93 -10.63 -2.20
CA GLY A 177 -16.31 -9.98 -3.45
C GLY A 177 -17.54 -9.09 -3.34
N ARG A 178 -18.47 -9.41 -2.44
CA ARG A 178 -19.65 -8.59 -2.14
C ARG A 178 -19.24 -7.25 -1.53
N CYS A 179 -18.26 -7.27 -0.64
CA CYS A 179 -17.69 -6.07 -0.03
C CYS A 179 -16.92 -5.20 -1.04
N ILE A 180 -16.21 -5.84 -1.97
CA ILE A 180 -15.54 -5.12 -3.08
C ILE A 180 -16.57 -4.45 -3.98
N ASN A 181 -17.67 -5.15 -4.33
CA ASN A 181 -18.76 -4.57 -5.11
C ASN A 181 -19.37 -3.35 -4.41
N PHE A 182 -19.63 -3.47 -3.11
CA PHE A 182 -20.17 -2.36 -2.33
C PHE A 182 -19.30 -1.10 -2.42
N LEU A 183 -18.00 -1.23 -2.18
CA LEU A 183 -17.10 -0.07 -2.19
C LEU A 183 -16.94 0.53 -3.59
N LEU A 184 -16.89 -0.30 -4.63
CA LEU A 184 -16.83 0.20 -6.02
C LEU A 184 -18.12 0.92 -6.45
N MET A 185 -19.27 0.55 -5.89
CA MET A 185 -20.54 1.22 -6.16
C MET A 185 -20.77 2.48 -5.33
N ASN A 186 -20.13 2.56 -4.16
CA ASN A 186 -20.31 3.65 -3.20
C ASN A 186 -18.95 4.20 -2.74
N PRO A 187 -18.10 4.71 -3.64
CA PRO A 187 -16.75 5.18 -3.27
C PRO A 187 -16.78 6.37 -2.29
N GLU A 188 -17.89 7.12 -2.25
CA GLU A 188 -18.11 8.25 -1.35
C GLU A 188 -18.21 7.86 0.13
N VAL A 189 -18.40 6.58 0.47
CA VAL A 189 -18.35 6.10 1.86
C VAL A 189 -16.97 6.33 2.47
N ILE A 190 -15.91 6.39 1.64
CA ILE A 190 -14.58 6.76 2.09
C ILE A 190 -14.49 8.29 2.17
N ASN A 191 -14.53 8.80 3.38
CA ASN A 191 -14.54 10.23 3.67
C ASN A 191 -13.69 10.57 4.90
N SER A 192 -13.90 11.73 5.54
CA SER A 192 -13.15 12.13 6.75
C SER A 192 -13.39 11.18 7.95
N ASN A 193 -14.60 10.60 8.05
CA ASN A 193 -14.99 9.75 9.17
C ASN A 193 -14.66 8.28 8.94
N VAL A 194 -14.82 7.81 7.68
CA VAL A 194 -14.57 6.42 7.29
C VAL A 194 -13.36 6.33 6.39
N ASN A 195 -12.26 5.84 6.92
CA ASN A 195 -11.02 5.66 6.16
C ASN A 195 -10.89 4.22 5.61
N PRO A 196 -9.99 3.99 4.63
CA PRO A 196 -9.83 2.67 4.01
C PRO A 196 -9.49 1.54 4.99
N ARG A 197 -8.84 1.82 6.11
CA ARG A 197 -8.56 0.81 7.14
C ARG A 197 -9.82 0.41 7.88
N ALA A 198 -10.67 1.37 8.25
CA ALA A 198 -11.93 1.10 8.96
C ALA A 198 -12.87 0.23 8.11
N ILE A 199 -13.04 0.57 6.82
CA ILE A 199 -13.88 -0.23 5.91
C ILE A 199 -13.31 -1.64 5.70
N THR A 200 -11.98 -1.78 5.56
CA THR A 200 -11.33 -3.09 5.44
C THR A 200 -11.51 -3.92 6.72
N THR A 201 -11.39 -3.29 7.90
CA THR A 201 -11.64 -3.96 9.17
C THR A 201 -13.08 -4.45 9.27
N PHE A 202 -14.06 -3.62 8.87
CA PHE A 202 -15.46 -4.02 8.80
C PHE A 202 -15.65 -5.25 7.90
N PHE A 203 -15.16 -5.22 6.68
CA PHE A 203 -15.27 -6.33 5.74
C PHE A 203 -14.63 -7.62 6.25
N ASN A 204 -13.46 -7.53 6.87
CA ASN A 204 -12.83 -8.69 7.49
C ASN A 204 -13.63 -9.25 8.65
N SER A 205 -14.30 -8.39 9.44
CA SER A 205 -15.11 -8.81 10.59
C SER A 205 -16.38 -9.58 10.20
N ILE A 206 -16.88 -9.36 8.99
CA ILE A 206 -18.06 -10.06 8.46
C ILE A 206 -17.71 -11.18 7.47
N SER A 207 -16.42 -11.44 7.21
CA SER A 207 -15.96 -12.38 6.18
C SER A 207 -16.39 -13.83 6.40
N SER A 208 -16.70 -14.23 7.64
CA SER A 208 -17.18 -15.58 7.99
C SER A 208 -18.66 -15.77 7.79
N ILE A 209 -19.42 -14.72 7.40
CA ILE A 209 -20.87 -14.79 7.20
C ILE A 209 -21.14 -15.20 5.75
N ASP A 210 -21.68 -16.41 5.55
CA ASP A 210 -21.97 -16.93 4.21
C ASP A 210 -23.10 -16.13 3.54
N LYS A 211 -24.18 -15.84 4.27
CA LYS A 211 -25.35 -15.11 3.78
C LYS A 211 -25.60 -13.90 4.65
N PHE A 212 -25.29 -12.72 4.13
CA PHE A 212 -25.51 -11.47 4.85
C PHE A 212 -26.98 -11.19 5.14
N GLU A 213 -27.88 -11.61 4.22
CA GLU A 213 -29.32 -11.40 4.37
C GLU A 213 -29.93 -12.15 5.57
N ASP A 214 -29.35 -13.29 5.97
CA ASP A 214 -29.81 -14.06 7.12
C ASP A 214 -29.34 -13.46 8.45
N GLU A 215 -28.26 -12.67 8.43
CA GLU A 215 -27.57 -12.12 9.62
C GLU A 215 -27.51 -10.57 9.60
N LEU A 216 -28.46 -9.92 8.92
CA LEU A 216 -28.45 -8.45 8.77
C LEU A 216 -28.31 -7.67 10.08
N PRO A 217 -28.98 -8.04 11.20
CA PRO A 217 -28.80 -7.32 12.46
C PRO A 217 -27.37 -7.38 12.98
N LEU A 218 -26.69 -8.53 12.83
CA LEU A 218 -25.30 -8.71 13.23
C LEU A 218 -24.36 -7.89 12.32
N VAL A 219 -24.56 -7.96 11.01
CA VAL A 219 -23.81 -7.18 10.02
C VAL A 219 -23.94 -5.68 10.29
N GLN A 220 -25.18 -5.23 10.56
CA GLN A 220 -25.42 -3.82 10.88
C GLN A 220 -24.72 -3.40 12.18
N MET A 221 -24.81 -4.19 13.24
CA MET A 221 -24.16 -3.90 14.52
C MET A 221 -22.63 -3.79 14.38
N ILE A 222 -22.01 -4.73 13.66
CA ILE A 222 -20.55 -4.70 13.38
C ILE A 222 -20.21 -3.47 12.54
N GLY A 223 -21.03 -3.15 11.54
CA GLY A 223 -20.85 -1.99 10.69
C GLY A 223 -20.93 -0.67 11.47
N GLU A 224 -21.96 -0.50 12.29
CA GLU A 224 -22.12 0.70 13.13
C GLU A 224 -20.90 0.94 14.04
N GLY A 225 -20.37 -0.13 14.65
CA GLY A 225 -19.18 -0.05 15.49
C GLY A 225 -17.86 0.19 14.73
N SER A 226 -17.81 -0.13 13.44
CA SER A 226 -16.57 -0.05 12.63
C SER A 226 -16.51 1.17 11.72
N VAL A 227 -17.64 1.50 11.04
CA VAL A 227 -17.70 2.50 9.98
C VAL A 227 -18.84 3.54 10.18
N GLY A 228 -19.54 3.45 11.29
CA GLY A 228 -20.63 4.35 11.64
C GLY A 228 -21.97 3.95 11.01
N SER A 229 -23.06 4.54 11.54
CA SER A 229 -24.44 4.18 11.19
C SER A 229 -24.79 4.46 9.74
N GLU A 230 -24.29 5.55 9.16
CA GLU A 230 -24.56 5.93 7.77
C GLU A 230 -24.04 4.88 6.78
N THR A 231 -22.76 4.55 6.85
CA THR A 231 -22.12 3.55 5.98
C THR A 231 -22.69 2.16 6.23
N SER A 232 -22.97 1.80 7.49
CA SER A 232 -23.60 0.53 7.84
C SER A 232 -25.01 0.40 7.24
N SER A 233 -25.81 1.47 7.29
CA SER A 233 -27.15 1.49 6.67
C SER A 233 -27.07 1.36 5.15
N LEU A 234 -26.14 2.05 4.50
CA LEU A 234 -25.90 1.92 3.04
C LEU A 234 -25.51 0.48 2.67
N PHE A 235 -24.65 -0.17 3.47
CA PHE A 235 -24.28 -1.56 3.23
C PHE A 235 -25.49 -2.50 3.40
N THR A 236 -26.31 -2.30 4.42
CA THR A 236 -27.55 -3.08 4.61
C THR A 236 -28.53 -2.88 3.44
N MET A 237 -28.68 -1.67 2.94
CA MET A 237 -29.50 -1.40 1.75
C MET A 237 -28.94 -2.08 0.50
N PHE A 238 -27.62 -2.09 0.34
CA PHE A 238 -26.93 -2.79 -0.76
C PHE A 238 -27.26 -4.29 -0.74
N ILE A 239 -27.21 -4.94 0.42
CA ILE A 239 -27.57 -6.37 0.58
C ILE A 239 -29.07 -6.57 0.28
N ASN A 240 -29.95 -5.77 0.86
CA ASN A 240 -31.39 -5.87 0.65
C ASN A 240 -31.82 -5.70 -0.82
N ASN A 241 -31.08 -4.93 -1.60
CA ASN A 241 -31.30 -4.76 -3.04
C ASN A 241 -30.66 -5.88 -3.90
N ASN A 242 -30.13 -6.94 -3.29
CA ASN A 242 -29.44 -8.05 -3.95
C ASN A 242 -28.28 -7.62 -4.87
N LEU A 243 -27.64 -6.50 -4.59
CA LEU A 243 -26.50 -5.97 -5.36
C LEU A 243 -25.20 -6.72 -5.02
N ASP A 244 -25.23 -7.52 -3.97
CA ASP A 244 -24.16 -8.45 -3.59
C ASP A 244 -24.09 -9.68 -4.51
N LYS A 245 -25.18 -10.02 -5.23
CA LYS A 245 -25.31 -11.24 -6.08
C LYS A 245 -24.79 -11.04 -7.51
N ILE A 246 -23.80 -10.20 -7.69
CA ILE A 246 -23.13 -10.03 -8.99
C ILE A 246 -22.19 -11.23 -9.21
N ILE A 247 -22.19 -11.78 -10.44
CA ILE A 247 -21.30 -12.90 -10.81
C ILE A 247 -19.83 -12.61 -10.44
N SER A 248 -19.16 -13.61 -9.86
CA SER A 248 -17.77 -13.46 -9.48
C SER A 248 -16.85 -13.31 -10.71
N PRO A 249 -15.73 -12.57 -10.61
CA PRO A 249 -14.77 -12.48 -11.72
C PRO A 249 -14.20 -13.82 -12.12
N GLU A 250 -13.99 -14.72 -11.17
CA GLU A 250 -13.51 -16.06 -11.42
C GLU A 250 -14.52 -16.86 -12.26
N ASP A 251 -15.79 -16.89 -11.85
CA ASP A 251 -16.85 -17.55 -12.63
C ASP A 251 -17.01 -16.93 -14.02
N MET A 252 -16.97 -15.61 -14.11
CA MET A 252 -17.03 -14.89 -15.37
C MET A 252 -15.94 -15.35 -16.35
N MET A 253 -14.74 -15.60 -15.85
CA MET A 253 -13.57 -15.90 -16.69
C MET A 253 -13.34 -17.42 -16.90
N THR A 254 -13.77 -18.27 -15.97
CA THR A 254 -13.43 -19.70 -15.97
C THR A 254 -14.62 -20.65 -16.12
N ASN A 255 -15.85 -20.19 -15.87
CA ASN A 255 -17.02 -21.06 -15.97
C ASN A 255 -17.21 -21.59 -17.40
N PRO A 256 -17.30 -22.92 -17.60
CA PRO A 256 -17.43 -23.51 -18.93
C PRO A 256 -18.76 -23.20 -19.61
N ASN A 257 -19.81 -22.88 -18.84
CA ASN A 257 -21.13 -22.54 -19.39
C ASN A 257 -21.19 -21.05 -19.76
N GLU A 258 -20.78 -20.75 -20.99
CA GLU A 258 -20.77 -19.36 -21.49
C GLU A 258 -22.15 -18.69 -21.53
N ALA A 259 -23.19 -19.47 -21.85
CA ALA A 259 -24.56 -18.95 -21.89
C ALA A 259 -25.03 -18.52 -20.49
N TYR A 260 -24.67 -19.29 -19.46
CA TYR A 260 -24.91 -18.90 -18.08
C TYR A 260 -24.19 -17.59 -17.73
N VAL A 261 -22.92 -17.46 -18.08
CA VAL A 261 -22.13 -16.23 -17.79
C VAL A 261 -22.76 -15.02 -18.45
N VAL A 262 -23.06 -15.09 -19.74
CA VAL A 262 -23.70 -13.97 -20.47
C VAL A 262 -25.08 -13.67 -19.92
N GLY A 263 -25.87 -14.67 -19.59
CA GLY A 263 -27.19 -14.52 -18.96
C GLY A 263 -27.10 -13.84 -17.58
N ALA A 264 -26.18 -14.27 -16.74
CA ALA A 264 -25.95 -13.68 -15.42
C ALA A 264 -25.49 -12.22 -15.52
N LEU A 265 -24.58 -11.90 -16.45
CA LEU A 265 -24.14 -10.53 -16.70
C LEU A 265 -25.29 -9.63 -17.16
N ASN A 266 -26.04 -10.05 -18.17
CA ASN A 266 -27.15 -9.29 -18.71
C ASN A 266 -28.27 -9.07 -17.68
N SER A 267 -28.58 -10.10 -16.87
CA SER A 267 -29.58 -9.97 -15.81
C SER A 267 -29.14 -9.05 -14.67
N SER A 268 -27.84 -9.02 -14.36
CA SER A 268 -27.31 -8.10 -13.33
C SER A 268 -27.42 -6.64 -13.74
N VAL A 269 -27.19 -6.32 -15.03
CA VAL A 269 -27.21 -4.93 -15.52
C VAL A 269 -28.58 -4.47 -16.01
N ASN A 270 -29.51 -5.38 -16.35
CA ASN A 270 -30.86 -5.04 -16.82
C ASN A 270 -31.87 -5.36 -15.72
N GLN A 271 -32.06 -4.45 -14.78
CA GLN A 271 -33.00 -4.59 -13.69
C GLN A 271 -34.27 -3.74 -13.95
N GLY A 272 -35.43 -4.38 -13.95
CA GLY A 272 -36.72 -3.69 -14.15
C GLY A 272 -36.83 -2.93 -15.48
N GLY A 273 -36.13 -3.37 -16.53
CA GLY A 273 -36.12 -2.72 -17.84
C GLY A 273 -35.18 -1.53 -17.99
N ASN A 274 -34.42 -1.20 -16.95
CA ASN A 274 -33.42 -0.13 -17.00
C ASN A 274 -32.02 -0.71 -17.00
N PHE A 275 -31.14 -0.13 -17.82
CA PHE A 275 -29.73 -0.49 -17.85
C PHE A 275 -28.98 0.17 -16.68
N ARG A 276 -28.35 -0.62 -15.83
CA ARG A 276 -27.59 -0.23 -14.64
C ARG A 276 -26.10 -0.03 -15.01
N ALA A 277 -25.77 1.18 -15.47
CA ALA A 277 -24.41 1.53 -15.85
C ALA A 277 -23.38 1.42 -14.69
N ASP A 278 -23.84 1.68 -13.47
CA ASP A 278 -23.06 1.52 -12.23
C ASP A 278 -22.64 0.07 -12.03
N ILE A 279 -23.55 -0.89 -12.11
CA ILE A 279 -23.25 -2.32 -12.01
C ILE A 279 -22.33 -2.76 -13.16
N SER A 280 -22.59 -2.32 -14.38
CA SER A 280 -21.77 -2.60 -15.54
C SER A 280 -20.30 -2.15 -15.33
N SER A 281 -20.10 -0.97 -14.77
CA SER A 281 -18.78 -0.43 -14.43
C SER A 281 -18.06 -1.25 -13.36
N VAL A 282 -18.79 -1.69 -12.31
CA VAL A 282 -18.22 -2.56 -11.26
C VAL A 282 -17.77 -3.90 -11.84
N ILE A 283 -18.62 -4.55 -12.63
CA ILE A 283 -18.30 -5.83 -13.28
C ILE A 283 -17.06 -5.67 -14.17
N ALA A 284 -17.00 -4.61 -14.97
CA ALA A 284 -15.86 -4.32 -15.83
C ALA A 284 -14.56 -4.14 -15.02
N THR A 285 -14.61 -3.35 -13.95
CA THR A 285 -13.46 -3.12 -13.08
C THR A 285 -12.97 -4.42 -12.45
N ARG A 286 -13.86 -5.25 -11.94
CA ARG A 286 -13.48 -6.54 -11.35
C ARG A 286 -12.92 -7.52 -12.38
N MET A 287 -13.49 -7.55 -13.59
CA MET A 287 -12.97 -8.34 -14.72
C MET A 287 -11.53 -7.92 -15.07
N ILE A 288 -11.28 -6.63 -15.19
CA ILE A 288 -9.95 -6.07 -15.44
C ILE A 288 -8.99 -6.50 -14.34
N ASN A 289 -9.35 -6.28 -13.08
CA ASN A 289 -8.50 -6.62 -11.93
C ASN A 289 -8.15 -8.10 -11.90
N TYR A 290 -9.13 -8.98 -12.13
CA TYR A 290 -8.90 -10.43 -12.20
C TYR A 290 -7.89 -10.79 -13.30
N CYS A 291 -8.05 -10.23 -14.50
CA CYS A 291 -7.15 -10.47 -15.62
C CYS A 291 -5.72 -9.98 -15.31
N LEU A 292 -5.57 -8.82 -14.69
CA LEU A 292 -4.28 -8.25 -14.33
C LEU A 292 -3.58 -9.09 -13.25
N VAL A 293 -4.26 -9.38 -12.15
CA VAL A 293 -3.74 -10.20 -11.05
C VAL A 293 -3.35 -11.61 -11.55
N TYR A 294 -4.19 -12.24 -12.36
CA TYR A 294 -3.89 -13.54 -12.95
C TYR A 294 -2.60 -13.48 -13.78
N SER A 295 -2.46 -12.45 -14.62
CA SER A 295 -1.31 -12.30 -15.51
C SER A 295 0.00 -11.91 -14.76
N GLU A 296 -0.06 -11.43 -13.54
CA GLU A 296 1.15 -11.18 -12.72
C GLU A 296 1.85 -12.49 -12.34
N THR A 297 1.07 -13.51 -11.99
CA THR A 297 1.60 -14.75 -11.41
C THR A 297 1.62 -15.95 -12.37
N LYS A 298 0.78 -15.94 -13.42
CA LYS A 298 0.57 -17.09 -14.31
C LYS A 298 0.66 -16.71 -15.80
N PRO A 299 0.99 -17.63 -16.69
CA PRO A 299 0.80 -17.43 -18.12
C PRO A 299 -0.71 -17.36 -18.45
N VAL A 300 -1.08 -16.47 -19.37
CA VAL A 300 -2.49 -16.30 -19.78
C VAL A 300 -2.85 -17.35 -20.82
N PRO A 301 -3.80 -18.26 -20.54
CA PRO A 301 -4.24 -19.29 -21.49
C PRO A 301 -5.11 -18.67 -22.60
N ASP A 302 -5.05 -19.25 -23.79
CA ASP A 302 -5.86 -18.80 -24.95
C ASP A 302 -7.37 -18.81 -24.66
N ALA A 303 -7.84 -19.74 -23.83
CA ALA A 303 -9.23 -19.79 -23.39
C ALA A 303 -9.66 -18.51 -22.67
N MET A 304 -8.79 -17.95 -21.83
CA MET A 304 -9.05 -16.70 -21.11
C MET A 304 -9.04 -15.50 -22.06
N VAL A 305 -8.10 -15.45 -23.01
CA VAL A 305 -8.08 -14.40 -24.06
C VAL A 305 -9.38 -14.44 -24.86
N ASN A 306 -9.81 -15.64 -25.32
CA ASN A 306 -11.04 -15.81 -26.07
C ASN A 306 -12.28 -15.41 -25.25
N ARG A 307 -12.27 -15.68 -23.93
CA ARG A 307 -13.34 -15.26 -23.03
C ARG A 307 -13.45 -13.73 -22.96
N VAL A 308 -12.34 -13.03 -22.77
CA VAL A 308 -12.32 -11.56 -22.81
C VAL A 308 -12.89 -11.05 -24.12
N ILE A 309 -12.44 -11.58 -25.26
CA ILE A 309 -12.94 -11.20 -26.58
C ILE A 309 -14.45 -11.39 -26.67
N LYS A 310 -14.97 -12.56 -26.31
CA LYS A 310 -16.41 -12.85 -26.37
C LYS A 310 -17.24 -11.92 -25.52
N LEU A 311 -16.82 -11.68 -24.28
CA LEU A 311 -17.55 -10.79 -23.36
C LEU A 311 -17.54 -9.34 -23.85
N THR A 312 -16.44 -8.88 -24.45
CA THR A 312 -16.34 -7.51 -24.94
C THR A 312 -16.93 -7.32 -26.33
N THR A 313 -17.08 -8.37 -27.15
CA THR A 313 -17.64 -8.24 -28.52
C THR A 313 -19.09 -8.69 -28.62
N GLY A 314 -19.56 -9.59 -27.75
CA GLY A 314 -20.85 -10.26 -27.88
C GLY A 314 -21.77 -10.18 -26.65
N CYS A 315 -21.42 -9.40 -25.62
CA CYS A 315 -22.27 -9.22 -24.45
C CYS A 315 -22.81 -7.78 -24.40
N ASP A 316 -24.11 -7.65 -24.12
CA ASP A 316 -24.79 -6.36 -23.99
C ASP A 316 -24.69 -5.75 -22.58
N ALA A 317 -24.01 -6.44 -21.68
CA ALA A 317 -23.79 -5.96 -20.34
C ALA A 317 -22.82 -4.76 -20.28
N PHE A 318 -22.08 -4.47 -21.34
CA PHE A 318 -21.12 -3.39 -21.43
C PHE A 318 -21.45 -2.44 -22.59
N SER A 319 -21.38 -1.14 -22.36
CA SER A 319 -21.41 -0.13 -23.43
C SER A 319 -20.16 -0.23 -24.32
N ASP A 320 -20.21 0.30 -25.54
CA ASP A 320 -19.07 0.26 -26.45
C ASP A 320 -17.82 0.94 -25.88
N ASP A 321 -17.99 2.07 -25.19
CA ASP A 321 -16.89 2.75 -24.48
C ASP A 321 -16.30 1.89 -23.37
N LEU A 322 -17.14 1.20 -22.62
CA LEU A 322 -16.67 0.32 -21.53
C LEU A 322 -15.98 -0.93 -22.05
N LYS A 323 -16.45 -1.51 -23.18
CA LYS A 323 -15.78 -2.61 -23.87
C LYS A 323 -14.36 -2.22 -24.30
N TYR A 324 -14.22 -1.04 -24.91
CA TYR A 324 -12.91 -0.50 -25.29
C TYR A 324 -12.03 -0.26 -24.07
N PHE A 325 -12.57 0.34 -23.01
CA PHE A 325 -11.88 0.58 -21.76
C PHE A 325 -11.34 -0.73 -21.15
N ILE A 326 -12.16 -1.79 -21.07
CA ILE A 326 -11.74 -3.11 -20.55
C ILE A 326 -10.51 -3.61 -21.30
N ILE A 327 -10.56 -3.63 -22.63
CA ILE A 327 -9.45 -4.12 -23.45
C ILE A 327 -8.19 -3.30 -23.25
N LYS A 328 -8.32 -1.97 -23.28
CA LYS A 328 -7.22 -1.04 -23.10
C LYS A 328 -6.50 -1.25 -21.76
N GLU A 329 -7.26 -1.34 -20.68
CA GLU A 329 -6.68 -1.51 -19.34
C GLU A 329 -5.99 -2.87 -19.16
N ILE A 330 -6.60 -3.96 -19.65
CA ILE A 330 -5.99 -5.30 -19.62
C ILE A 330 -4.68 -5.32 -20.41
N VAL A 331 -4.66 -4.77 -21.62
CA VAL A 331 -3.46 -4.74 -22.46
C VAL A 331 -2.39 -3.83 -21.87
N ASN A 332 -2.75 -2.66 -21.37
CA ASN A 332 -1.79 -1.73 -20.76
C ASN A 332 -1.13 -2.31 -19.51
N GLY A 333 -1.87 -3.09 -18.73
CA GLY A 333 -1.33 -3.70 -17.52
C GLY A 333 -0.26 -4.77 -17.79
N ASN A 334 -0.39 -5.53 -18.89
CA ASN A 334 0.64 -6.49 -19.31
C ASN A 334 0.60 -6.73 -20.83
N LYS A 335 1.27 -5.85 -21.58
CA LYS A 335 1.27 -5.85 -23.06
C LYS A 335 1.74 -7.17 -23.66
N VAL A 336 2.70 -7.84 -23.08
CA VAL A 336 3.28 -9.08 -23.60
C VAL A 336 2.29 -10.23 -23.47
N LYS A 337 1.75 -10.44 -22.28
CA LYS A 337 0.86 -11.57 -21.99
C LYS A 337 -0.52 -11.45 -22.64
N TRP A 338 -1.00 -10.21 -22.87
CA TRP A 338 -2.30 -9.92 -23.48
C TRP A 338 -2.23 -9.46 -24.95
N SER A 339 -1.07 -9.55 -25.60
CA SER A 339 -0.86 -9.13 -27.01
C SER A 339 -1.86 -9.73 -27.99
N LYS A 340 -2.30 -10.98 -27.77
CA LYS A 340 -3.29 -11.67 -28.60
C LYS A 340 -4.64 -10.96 -28.67
N LEU A 341 -5.02 -10.16 -27.64
CA LEU A 341 -6.24 -9.34 -27.70
C LEU A 341 -6.19 -8.32 -28.84
N MET A 342 -5.06 -7.68 -29.03
CA MET A 342 -4.85 -6.66 -30.07
C MET A 342 -4.72 -7.25 -31.48
N MET A 343 -4.53 -8.57 -31.59
CA MET A 343 -4.49 -9.26 -32.89
C MET A 343 -5.89 -9.66 -33.40
N ASN A 344 -6.92 -9.58 -32.56
CA ASN A 344 -8.27 -9.95 -32.94
C ASN A 344 -8.95 -8.86 -33.77
N PRO A 345 -9.46 -9.16 -34.99
CA PRO A 345 -10.07 -8.14 -35.86
C PRO A 345 -11.28 -7.41 -35.25
N ALA A 346 -12.07 -8.11 -34.42
CA ALA A 346 -13.22 -7.49 -33.75
C ALA A 346 -12.79 -6.47 -32.70
N VAL A 347 -11.71 -6.76 -31.96
CA VAL A 347 -11.11 -5.85 -31.00
C VAL A 347 -10.48 -4.62 -31.69
N VAL A 348 -9.78 -4.85 -32.80
CA VAL A 348 -9.19 -3.75 -33.59
C VAL A 348 -10.27 -2.81 -34.12
N LYS A 349 -11.39 -3.33 -34.60
CA LYS A 349 -12.52 -2.50 -35.05
C LYS A 349 -13.11 -1.62 -33.95
N MET A 350 -13.14 -2.09 -32.70
CA MET A 350 -13.59 -1.26 -31.57
C MET A 350 -12.59 -0.14 -31.23
N ALA A 351 -11.30 -0.39 -31.43
CA ALA A 351 -10.26 0.60 -31.14
C ALA A 351 -10.18 1.73 -32.20
N VAL A 352 -10.79 1.56 -33.37
CA VAL A 352 -10.78 2.51 -34.50
C VAL A 352 -12.08 3.31 -34.60
N LYS A 353 -13.15 2.90 -33.88
CA LYS A 353 -14.37 3.70 -33.75
C LYS A 353 -14.19 4.77 -32.64
#